data_be1b9ee0ec68d45e24b617dd320eafef
#
_entry.id   be1b9ee0ec68d45e24b617dd320eafef
#
_cell.length_a   1.000
_cell.length_b   1.000
_cell.length_c   1.000
_cell.angle_alpha   90.00
_cell.angle_beta   90.00
_cell.angle_gamma   90.00
#
_symmetry.space_group_name_H-M   'P 1'
#
loop_
_entity.id
_entity.type
_entity.pdbx_description
1 polymer ?
#
loop_
_entity_poly.entity_id
_entity_poly.type
_entity_poly.pdbx_seq_one_letter_code
_entity_poly.pdbx_strand_id
1 'polypeptide(L)'
;MNMERRYILLVAPVAFALANWLPNGLSAADLEEAKVTQVVQDVKVVPAGAAARPAAVNETVRQGNAVQTGVQSRSELTYKDETITRLGEKTIYNVGKEGRTIDMGNGQFLLYVPKNKGGAKIKMGPVTAAITGTTVLGQVYPSGIIEFTVLEGSACISLDRVGQTLLVMPGQMVVYDPIYMRLEDPVEVDLQQELSSPLIRDFRRLPSAPLIEEEIQSHHQVVAPNGDLDRAVRAAGAASIETATPDQFMQGFNSLLVRYPPSQRRTLVAGAIRARPDLTDRITAAAGQVRPVRGYGKDAKDYKSYKEYKGKEVALPECPPFNQPVQPFIISPLTPQINSPEKPPKNNDP
;
A
#
# COMPACT_ATOMS: atom_id res chain seq x y z
N MET A 1 -59.08 -19.65 -65.68
CA MET A 1 -58.46 -20.79 -64.94
C MET A 1 -57.11 -20.33 -64.45
N ASN A 2 -57.06 -19.60 -63.35
CA ASN A 2 -55.89 -18.93 -62.80
C ASN A 2 -55.44 -19.65 -61.53
N MET A 3 -54.31 -20.25 -61.55
CA MET A 3 -53.63 -20.85 -60.40
C MET A 3 -52.74 -19.79 -59.80
N GLU A 4 -53.14 -19.21 -58.66
CA GLU A 4 -52.29 -18.36 -57.85
C GLU A 4 -51.38 -19.22 -56.95
N ARG A 5 -50.08 -19.15 -57.20
CA ARG A 5 -49.06 -19.70 -56.29
C ARG A 5 -48.86 -18.80 -55.09
N ARG A 6 -49.28 -19.26 -53.92
CA ARG A 6 -48.96 -18.64 -52.62
C ARG A 6 -47.54 -19.04 -52.20
N TYR A 7 -46.58 -18.13 -52.24
CA TYR A 7 -45.30 -18.29 -51.60
C TYR A 7 -45.43 -17.97 -50.10
N ILE A 8 -45.34 -19.01 -49.27
CA ILE A 8 -45.20 -18.84 -47.81
C ILE A 8 -43.71 -18.59 -47.54
N LEU A 9 -43.39 -17.35 -47.18
CA LEU A 9 -42.10 -16.95 -46.65
C LEU A 9 -41.97 -17.46 -45.20
N LEU A 10 -41.18 -18.53 -45.04
CA LEU A 10 -40.67 -18.96 -43.72
C LEU A 10 -39.56 -18.00 -43.30
N VAL A 11 -39.91 -17.01 -42.52
CA VAL A 11 -38.94 -16.19 -41.76
C VAL A 11 -38.67 -16.93 -40.44
N ALA A 12 -37.56 -17.67 -40.41
CA ALA A 12 -37.05 -18.27 -39.18
C ALA A 12 -36.46 -17.18 -38.28
N PRO A 13 -36.73 -17.17 -36.95
CA PRO A 13 -36.11 -16.23 -36.05
C PRO A 13 -34.68 -16.68 -35.71
N VAL A 14 -33.67 -16.08 -36.35
CA VAL A 14 -32.24 -16.20 -36.02
C VAL A 14 -31.85 -15.16 -34.95
N ALA A 15 -32.73 -14.87 -34.02
CA ALA A 15 -32.50 -13.80 -33.03
C ALA A 15 -32.50 -14.31 -31.56
N PHE A 16 -31.88 -15.45 -31.24
CA PHE A 16 -31.83 -15.91 -29.85
C PHE A 16 -30.52 -16.64 -29.44
N ALA A 17 -29.37 -16.29 -29.99
CA ALA A 17 -28.10 -16.92 -29.62
C ALA A 17 -26.96 -15.96 -29.29
N LEU A 18 -27.21 -14.67 -28.99
CA LEU A 18 -26.16 -13.69 -28.64
C LEU A 18 -26.22 -13.17 -27.21
N ALA A 19 -27.00 -13.78 -26.32
CA ALA A 19 -27.27 -13.24 -24.98
C ALA A 19 -26.51 -13.95 -23.84
N ASN A 20 -25.44 -14.71 -24.08
CA ASN A 20 -24.69 -15.40 -23.01
C ASN A 20 -23.15 -15.26 -23.06
N TRP A 21 -22.63 -14.22 -23.70
CA TRP A 21 -21.24 -13.83 -23.52
C TRP A 21 -21.15 -12.58 -22.64
N LEU A 22 -21.71 -12.64 -21.45
CA LEU A 22 -21.23 -11.79 -20.35
C LEU A 22 -19.89 -12.38 -19.95
N PRO A 23 -18.79 -11.60 -19.98
CA PRO A 23 -17.56 -12.04 -19.35
C PRO A 23 -17.90 -12.30 -17.89
N ASN A 24 -17.71 -13.52 -17.42
CA ASN A 24 -17.69 -13.82 -16.00
C ASN A 24 -16.71 -12.84 -15.39
N GLY A 25 -17.21 -11.87 -14.63
CA GLY A 25 -16.34 -10.96 -13.90
C GLY A 25 -15.33 -11.82 -13.15
N LEU A 26 -14.04 -11.60 -13.42
CA LEU A 26 -12.94 -12.24 -12.70
C LEU A 26 -13.11 -11.88 -11.23
N SER A 27 -13.89 -12.69 -10.50
CA SER A 27 -13.96 -12.60 -9.05
C SER A 27 -12.58 -12.99 -8.53
N ALA A 28 -11.96 -12.11 -7.76
CA ALA A 28 -10.70 -12.42 -7.10
C ALA A 28 -10.89 -13.66 -6.24
N ALA A 29 -9.95 -14.62 -6.32
CA ALA A 29 -9.98 -15.82 -5.50
C ALA A 29 -9.88 -15.44 -4.02
N ASP A 30 -10.71 -16.03 -3.17
CA ASP A 30 -10.67 -15.80 -1.74
C ASP A 30 -9.37 -16.32 -1.12
N LEU A 31 -8.91 -15.68 -0.03
CA LEU A 31 -7.72 -16.10 0.73
C LEU A 31 -8.08 -17.19 1.75
N GLU A 32 -8.77 -18.24 1.29
CA GLU A 32 -9.29 -19.32 2.16
C GLU A 32 -8.25 -20.38 2.48
N GLU A 33 -7.26 -20.56 1.64
CA GLU A 33 -6.23 -21.57 1.77
C GLU A 33 -4.85 -21.00 1.49
N ALA A 34 -3.91 -21.24 2.40
CA ALA A 34 -2.52 -20.89 2.24
C ALA A 34 -1.64 -22.13 2.38
N LYS A 35 -0.65 -22.26 1.51
CA LYS A 35 0.37 -23.30 1.57
C LYS A 35 1.55 -22.80 2.41
N VAL A 36 1.97 -23.55 3.41
CA VAL A 36 3.20 -23.28 4.16
C VAL A 36 4.40 -23.54 3.25
N THR A 37 5.12 -22.48 2.86
CA THR A 37 6.29 -22.56 1.97
C THR A 37 7.61 -22.53 2.72
N GLN A 38 7.61 -22.02 3.96
CA GLN A 38 8.79 -22.01 4.82
C GLN A 38 8.41 -22.23 6.29
N VAL A 39 9.22 -23.01 6.99
CA VAL A 39 9.17 -23.24 8.44
C VAL A 39 10.58 -23.07 9.00
N VAL A 40 10.76 -22.19 9.98
CA VAL A 40 12.01 -21.97 10.69
C VAL A 40 11.74 -22.08 12.17
N GLN A 41 12.34 -23.07 12.83
CA GLN A 41 12.21 -23.40 14.24
C GLN A 41 10.76 -23.76 14.65
N ASP A 42 10.24 -23.18 15.74
CA ASP A 42 8.94 -23.55 16.33
C ASP A 42 7.79 -22.83 15.61
N VAL A 43 7.19 -23.51 14.65
CA VAL A 43 5.98 -23.07 13.95
C VAL A 43 4.90 -24.11 14.12
N LYS A 44 3.71 -23.66 14.49
CA LYS A 44 2.55 -24.51 14.74
C LYS A 44 1.36 -24.10 13.89
N VAL A 45 0.62 -25.08 13.42
CA VAL A 45 -0.75 -24.90 12.93
C VAL A 45 -1.68 -25.14 14.11
N VAL A 46 -2.59 -24.19 14.30
CA VAL A 46 -3.63 -24.24 15.35
C VAL A 46 -4.97 -24.41 14.65
N PRO A 47 -5.49 -25.63 14.51
CA PRO A 47 -6.79 -25.87 13.92
C PRO A 47 -7.91 -25.33 14.82
N ALA A 48 -9.01 -24.88 14.21
CA ALA A 48 -10.20 -24.47 14.97
C ALA A 48 -10.72 -25.65 15.82
N GLY A 49 -10.79 -25.45 17.15
CA GLY A 49 -11.31 -26.46 18.08
C GLY A 49 -10.41 -27.67 18.34
N ALA A 50 -9.14 -27.64 17.90
CA ALA A 50 -8.18 -28.70 18.16
C ALA A 50 -6.85 -28.17 18.73
N ALA A 51 -6.03 -29.07 19.29
CA ALA A 51 -4.73 -28.73 19.83
C ALA A 51 -3.75 -28.27 18.73
N ALA A 52 -2.89 -27.31 19.07
CA ALA A 52 -1.81 -26.89 18.21
C ALA A 52 -0.85 -28.06 17.91
N ARG A 53 -0.40 -28.13 16.67
CA ARG A 53 0.56 -29.13 16.20
C ARG A 53 1.66 -28.52 15.37
N PRO A 54 2.85 -29.13 15.27
CA PRO A 54 3.92 -28.63 14.41
C PRO A 54 3.45 -28.44 12.95
N ALA A 55 3.85 -27.33 12.33
CA ALA A 55 3.62 -27.06 10.92
C ALA A 55 4.63 -27.80 10.04
N ALA A 56 4.20 -28.29 8.89
CA ALA A 56 5.07 -28.88 7.89
C ALA A 56 5.14 -28.03 6.62
N VAL A 57 6.32 -28.01 5.97
CA VAL A 57 6.46 -27.41 4.65
C VAL A 57 5.58 -28.16 3.65
N ASN A 58 4.93 -27.45 2.75
CA ASN A 58 3.92 -27.91 1.80
C ASN A 58 2.56 -28.26 2.39
N GLU A 59 2.37 -28.08 3.69
CA GLU A 59 1.05 -28.21 4.30
C GLU A 59 0.11 -27.08 3.88
N THR A 60 -1.17 -27.41 3.69
CA THR A 60 -2.22 -26.41 3.41
C THR A 60 -2.93 -26.06 4.71
N VAL A 61 -2.89 -24.79 5.07
CA VAL A 61 -3.64 -24.20 6.18
C VAL A 61 -4.91 -23.57 5.60
N ARG A 62 -6.07 -24.01 6.10
CA ARG A 62 -7.38 -23.56 5.61
C ARG A 62 -7.96 -22.47 6.49
N GLN A 63 -8.94 -21.80 5.94
CA GLN A 63 -9.76 -20.79 6.62
C GLN A 63 -10.20 -21.26 8.03
N GLY A 64 -10.14 -20.35 8.99
CA GLY A 64 -10.47 -20.62 10.39
C GLY A 64 -9.37 -21.26 11.21
N ASN A 65 -8.27 -21.68 10.59
CA ASN A 65 -7.08 -22.16 11.29
C ASN A 65 -6.06 -21.02 11.44
N ALA A 66 -5.24 -21.10 12.48
CA ALA A 66 -4.16 -20.14 12.70
C ALA A 66 -2.78 -20.78 12.47
N VAL A 67 -1.80 -19.93 12.14
CA VAL A 67 -0.37 -20.25 12.20
C VAL A 67 0.23 -19.45 13.33
N GLN A 68 0.96 -20.13 14.21
CA GLN A 68 1.65 -19.55 15.35
C GLN A 68 3.16 -19.79 15.24
N THR A 69 3.95 -18.74 15.43
CA THR A 69 5.42 -18.81 15.50
C THR A 69 5.91 -18.58 16.93
N GLY A 70 6.93 -19.33 17.34
CA GLY A 70 7.61 -19.17 18.63
C GLY A 70 8.67 -18.06 18.62
N VAL A 71 9.54 -18.07 19.63
CA VAL A 71 10.71 -17.18 19.71
C VAL A 71 11.70 -17.54 18.60
N GLN A 72 12.30 -16.53 17.95
CA GLN A 72 13.25 -16.68 16.85
C GLN A 72 12.73 -17.53 15.68
N SER A 73 11.42 -17.71 15.59
CA SER A 73 10.77 -18.56 14.60
C SER A 73 10.15 -17.73 13.48
N ARG A 74 10.03 -18.33 12.30
CA ARG A 74 9.47 -17.67 11.11
C ARG A 74 8.73 -18.68 10.25
N SER A 75 7.73 -18.20 9.53
CA SER A 75 7.01 -18.98 8.52
C SER A 75 6.74 -18.13 7.29
N GLU A 76 6.60 -18.78 6.13
CA GLU A 76 6.08 -18.18 4.93
C GLU A 76 4.90 -18.98 4.43
N LEU A 77 3.84 -18.28 4.05
CA LEU A 77 2.63 -18.84 3.48
C LEU A 77 2.38 -18.22 2.11
N THR A 78 2.02 -19.05 1.14
CA THR A 78 1.66 -18.61 -0.20
C THR A 78 0.24 -19.05 -0.52
N TYR A 79 -0.58 -18.12 -0.97
CA TYR A 79 -1.95 -18.34 -1.40
C TYR A 79 -2.02 -18.72 -2.89
N LYS A 80 -3.19 -19.20 -3.34
CA LYS A 80 -3.40 -19.59 -4.74
C LYS A 80 -3.29 -18.43 -5.73
N ASP A 81 -3.55 -17.22 -5.29
CA ASP A 81 -3.45 -15.99 -6.07
C ASP A 81 -2.04 -15.38 -6.08
N GLU A 82 -1.05 -16.11 -5.53
CA GLU A 82 0.34 -15.69 -5.37
C GLU A 82 0.56 -14.62 -4.28
N THR A 83 -0.45 -14.33 -3.46
CA THR A 83 -0.27 -13.55 -2.23
C THR A 83 0.70 -14.29 -1.30
N ILE A 84 1.71 -13.57 -0.80
CA ILE A 84 2.74 -14.11 0.10
C ILE A 84 2.64 -13.42 1.45
N THR A 85 2.60 -14.22 2.52
CA THR A 85 2.66 -13.73 3.90
C THR A 85 3.88 -14.33 4.58
N ARG A 86 4.76 -13.50 5.13
CA ARG A 86 5.85 -13.91 6.01
C ARG A 86 5.52 -13.53 7.43
N LEU A 87 5.70 -14.44 8.35
CA LEU A 87 5.44 -14.27 9.78
C LEU A 87 6.76 -14.22 10.54
N GLY A 88 6.93 -13.20 11.37
CA GLY A 88 8.06 -13.06 12.29
C GLY A 88 7.89 -13.92 13.54
N GLU A 89 8.70 -13.66 14.56
CA GLU A 89 8.61 -14.35 15.84
C GLU A 89 7.35 -13.96 16.64
N LYS A 90 6.89 -14.84 17.50
CA LYS A 90 5.76 -14.62 18.42
C LYS A 90 4.51 -14.09 17.72
N THR A 91 4.27 -14.55 16.50
CA THR A 91 3.16 -14.11 15.66
C THR A 91 2.02 -15.11 15.72
N ILE A 92 0.79 -14.59 15.80
CA ILE A 92 -0.45 -15.34 15.62
C ILE A 92 -1.16 -14.78 14.39
N TYR A 93 -1.34 -15.62 13.39
CA TYR A 93 -1.90 -15.30 12.10
C TYR A 93 -3.07 -16.21 11.79
N ASN A 94 -4.27 -15.63 11.61
CA ASN A 94 -5.45 -16.41 11.27
C ASN A 94 -5.70 -16.35 9.75
N VAL A 95 -5.78 -17.53 9.14
CA VAL A 95 -6.08 -17.65 7.70
C VAL A 95 -7.54 -17.31 7.49
N GLY A 96 -7.79 -16.30 6.69
CA GLY A 96 -9.04 -15.72 6.21
C GLY A 96 -10.33 -16.13 6.93
N LYS A 97 -10.98 -15.19 7.62
CA LYS A 97 -12.30 -15.44 8.19
C LYS A 97 -13.44 -15.14 7.20
N GLU A 98 -13.23 -14.15 6.34
CA GLU A 98 -14.23 -13.66 5.39
C GLU A 98 -13.54 -13.22 4.12
N GLY A 99 -13.65 -13.99 3.06
CA GLY A 99 -13.13 -13.67 1.74
C GLY A 99 -11.62 -13.35 1.79
N ARG A 100 -11.24 -12.14 1.42
CA ARG A 100 -9.85 -11.70 1.36
C ARG A 100 -9.38 -10.96 2.63
N THR A 101 -9.89 -11.34 3.79
CA THR A 101 -9.53 -10.73 5.07
C THR A 101 -8.53 -11.59 5.84
N ILE A 102 -7.42 -10.98 6.25
CA ILE A 102 -6.36 -11.52 7.10
C ILE A 102 -6.51 -10.92 8.50
N ASP A 103 -6.43 -11.73 9.53
CA ASP A 103 -6.55 -11.28 10.92
C ASP A 103 -5.25 -11.54 11.67
N MET A 104 -4.60 -10.46 12.12
CA MET A 104 -3.36 -10.45 12.87
C MET A 104 -3.64 -10.28 14.36
N GLY A 105 -3.33 -11.28 15.16
CA GLY A 105 -3.45 -11.20 16.62
C GLY A 105 -2.35 -10.33 17.22
N ASN A 106 -1.12 -10.78 17.14
CA ASN A 106 0.10 -10.06 17.57
C ASN A 106 1.30 -10.59 16.78
N GLY A 107 2.42 -9.88 16.85
CA GLY A 107 3.67 -10.23 16.19
C GLY A 107 3.95 -9.43 14.93
N GLN A 108 4.86 -9.90 14.12
CA GLN A 108 5.34 -9.24 12.90
C GLN A 108 4.92 -9.98 11.65
N PHE A 109 4.58 -9.23 10.61
CA PHE A 109 4.30 -9.81 9.30
C PHE A 109 4.80 -8.92 8.16
N LEU A 110 5.15 -9.57 7.05
CA LEU A 110 5.25 -8.97 5.74
C LEU A 110 4.13 -9.58 4.89
N LEU A 111 3.42 -8.75 4.16
CA LEU A 111 2.39 -9.19 3.21
C LEU A 111 2.65 -8.57 1.85
N TYR A 112 2.77 -9.41 0.84
CA TYR A 112 2.76 -9.06 -0.57
C TYR A 112 1.44 -9.49 -1.19
N VAL A 113 0.73 -8.57 -1.82
CA VAL A 113 -0.48 -8.85 -2.61
C VAL A 113 -0.22 -8.48 -4.06
N PRO A 114 -0.40 -9.42 -5.02
CA PRO A 114 -0.19 -9.13 -6.43
C PRO A 114 -1.17 -8.08 -6.96
N LYS A 115 -0.72 -7.28 -7.94
CA LYS A 115 -1.59 -6.36 -8.68
C LYS A 115 -2.69 -7.13 -9.41
N ASN A 116 -3.88 -6.55 -9.48
CA ASN A 116 -5.03 -7.10 -10.23
C ASN A 116 -5.59 -8.45 -9.71
N LYS A 117 -5.27 -8.83 -8.46
CA LYS A 117 -5.79 -10.05 -7.81
C LYS A 117 -6.86 -9.77 -6.75
N GLY A 118 -7.46 -8.57 -6.73
CA GLY A 118 -8.58 -8.21 -5.85
C GLY A 118 -8.20 -7.65 -4.48
N GLY A 119 -6.91 -7.42 -4.21
CA GLY A 119 -6.46 -6.83 -2.96
C GLY A 119 -6.62 -7.72 -1.72
N ALA A 120 -6.42 -7.16 -0.53
CA ALA A 120 -6.66 -7.81 0.76
C ALA A 120 -7.01 -6.80 1.84
N LYS A 121 -7.75 -7.25 2.86
CA LYS A 121 -7.96 -6.53 4.12
C LYS A 121 -7.12 -7.17 5.23
N ILE A 122 -6.48 -6.36 6.03
CA ILE A 122 -5.68 -6.81 7.17
C ILE A 122 -6.31 -6.21 8.42
N LYS A 123 -6.82 -7.06 9.30
CA LYS A 123 -7.31 -6.65 10.62
C LYS A 123 -6.20 -6.78 11.66
N MET A 124 -5.93 -5.71 12.36
CA MET A 124 -4.93 -5.61 13.42
C MET A 124 -5.59 -4.98 14.65
N GLY A 125 -6.27 -5.77 15.45
CA GLY A 125 -7.09 -5.26 16.56
C GLY A 125 -8.15 -4.26 16.07
N PRO A 126 -8.10 -2.97 16.49
CA PRO A 126 -9.07 -1.96 16.06
C PRO A 126 -8.76 -1.34 14.69
N VAL A 127 -7.58 -1.60 14.14
CA VAL A 127 -7.10 -1.04 12.88
C VAL A 127 -7.38 -2.00 11.73
N THR A 128 -7.88 -1.50 10.63
CA THR A 128 -8.04 -2.24 9.36
C THR A 128 -7.23 -1.56 8.26
N ALA A 129 -6.40 -2.32 7.56
CA ALA A 129 -5.74 -1.86 6.35
C ALA A 129 -6.35 -2.53 5.12
N ALA A 130 -6.59 -1.76 4.06
CA ALA A 130 -6.98 -2.26 2.74
C ALA A 130 -5.85 -1.99 1.74
N ILE A 131 -5.42 -3.02 1.02
CA ILE A 131 -4.29 -2.96 0.08
C ILE A 131 -4.64 -3.62 -1.25
N THR A 132 -4.05 -3.13 -2.33
CA THR A 132 -4.20 -3.72 -3.68
C THR A 132 -2.89 -3.58 -4.45
N GLY A 133 -2.24 -4.70 -4.76
CA GLY A 133 -0.96 -4.67 -5.47
C GLY A 133 0.13 -3.95 -4.67
N THR A 134 0.33 -4.37 -3.42
CA THR A 134 1.12 -3.65 -2.42
C THR A 134 1.95 -4.63 -1.60
N THR A 135 3.14 -4.20 -1.20
CA THR A 135 3.95 -4.90 -0.20
C THR A 135 4.06 -4.07 1.07
N VAL A 136 3.66 -4.67 2.20
CA VAL A 136 3.60 -4.00 3.49
C VAL A 136 4.29 -4.79 4.59
N LEU A 137 4.76 -4.08 5.59
CA LEU A 137 5.18 -4.61 6.89
C LEU A 137 4.18 -4.19 7.95
N GLY A 138 3.96 -5.05 8.92
CA GLY A 138 3.18 -4.70 10.10
C GLY A 138 3.72 -5.34 11.35
N GLN A 139 3.58 -4.63 12.45
CA GLN A 139 3.90 -5.09 13.79
C GLN A 139 2.74 -4.78 14.73
N VAL A 140 2.24 -5.81 15.41
CA VAL A 140 1.26 -5.68 16.49
C VAL A 140 1.96 -6.04 17.78
N TYR A 141 2.15 -5.04 18.63
CA TYR A 141 2.82 -5.24 19.94
C TYR A 141 1.85 -5.75 21.01
N PRO A 142 2.33 -6.48 22.02
CA PRO A 142 1.48 -6.88 23.15
C PRO A 142 0.89 -5.70 23.93
N SER A 143 1.49 -4.51 23.83
CA SER A 143 0.96 -3.26 24.38
C SER A 143 -0.28 -2.74 23.65
N GLY A 144 -0.60 -3.30 22.48
CA GLY A 144 -1.66 -2.83 21.60
C GLY A 144 -1.22 -1.74 20.62
N ILE A 145 0.04 -1.28 20.67
CA ILE A 145 0.62 -0.43 19.63
C ILE A 145 0.68 -1.22 18.33
N ILE A 146 0.37 -0.55 17.21
CA ILE A 146 0.44 -1.15 15.87
C ILE A 146 1.26 -0.22 14.99
N GLU A 147 2.28 -0.78 14.35
CA GLU A 147 3.07 -0.11 13.32
C GLU A 147 2.75 -0.75 11.96
N PHE A 148 2.59 0.08 10.95
CA PHE A 148 2.27 -0.37 9.60
C PHE A 148 3.04 0.46 8.58
N THR A 149 3.92 -0.20 7.83
CA THR A 149 4.81 0.42 6.83
C THR A 149 4.48 -0.08 5.43
N VAL A 150 4.40 0.81 4.46
CA VAL A 150 4.25 0.48 3.04
C VAL A 150 5.64 0.47 2.38
N LEU A 151 6.06 -0.67 1.85
CA LEU A 151 7.34 -0.81 1.14
C LEU A 151 7.21 -0.43 -0.34
N GLU A 152 6.10 -0.78 -1.00
CA GLU A 152 5.74 -0.39 -2.36
C GLU A 152 4.22 -0.41 -2.54
N GLY A 153 3.69 0.34 -3.50
CA GLY A 153 2.25 0.50 -3.71
C GLY A 153 1.62 1.52 -2.75
N SER A 154 0.43 1.28 -2.24
CA SER A 154 -0.24 2.14 -1.27
C SER A 154 -1.24 1.35 -0.42
N ALA A 155 -1.56 1.85 0.76
CA ALA A 155 -2.52 1.25 1.67
C ALA A 155 -3.49 2.30 2.23
N CYS A 156 -4.77 1.93 2.34
CA CYS A 156 -5.74 2.68 3.11
C CYS A 156 -5.86 2.06 4.50
N ILE A 157 -5.59 2.83 5.54
CA ILE A 157 -5.70 2.38 6.93
C ILE A 157 -6.87 3.10 7.58
N SER A 158 -7.74 2.34 8.25
CA SER A 158 -8.87 2.89 8.99
C SER A 158 -8.88 2.48 10.44
N LEU A 159 -9.43 3.35 11.25
CA LEU A 159 -9.84 3.12 12.63
C LEU A 159 -11.36 3.31 12.69
N ASP A 160 -12.10 2.23 12.45
CA ASP A 160 -13.53 2.28 12.18
C ASP A 160 -14.34 2.92 13.31
N ARG A 161 -13.94 2.68 14.58
CA ARG A 161 -14.66 3.21 15.75
C ARG A 161 -14.71 4.73 15.83
N VAL A 162 -13.69 5.41 15.29
CA VAL A 162 -13.57 6.88 15.32
C VAL A 162 -13.69 7.51 13.93
N GLY A 163 -13.87 6.69 12.88
CA GLY A 163 -14.00 7.17 11.50
C GLY A 163 -12.73 7.80 10.93
N GLN A 164 -11.55 7.50 11.51
CA GLN A 164 -10.28 7.99 10.98
C GLN A 164 -9.82 7.08 9.83
N THR A 165 -9.43 7.67 8.71
CA THR A 165 -8.87 6.95 7.56
C THR A 165 -7.67 7.71 7.02
N LEU A 166 -6.57 6.99 6.75
CA LEU A 166 -5.32 7.52 6.22
C LEU A 166 -4.90 6.73 4.98
N LEU A 167 -4.41 7.45 3.96
CA LEU A 167 -3.68 6.86 2.85
C LEU A 167 -2.20 6.85 3.19
N VAL A 168 -1.57 5.67 3.13
CA VAL A 168 -0.15 5.47 3.40
C VAL A 168 0.56 5.14 2.10
N MET A 169 1.58 5.92 1.79
CA MET A 169 2.37 5.83 0.56
C MET A 169 3.64 4.99 0.78
N PRO A 170 4.34 4.56 -0.29
CA PRO A 170 5.60 3.84 -0.14
C PRO A 170 6.62 4.64 0.66
N GLY A 171 7.36 3.97 1.54
CA GLY A 171 8.32 4.63 2.43
C GLY A 171 7.69 5.35 3.62
N GLN A 172 6.38 5.17 3.85
CA GLN A 172 5.71 5.74 5.00
C GLN A 172 5.29 4.67 6.01
N MET A 173 5.32 5.03 7.28
CA MET A 173 4.83 4.27 8.41
C MET A 173 3.72 5.03 9.12
N VAL A 174 2.70 4.31 9.56
CA VAL A 174 1.63 4.79 10.44
C VAL A 174 1.69 4.03 11.75
N VAL A 175 1.50 4.73 12.85
CA VAL A 175 1.43 4.16 14.20
C VAL A 175 0.02 4.33 14.74
N TYR A 176 -0.55 3.25 15.29
CA TYR A 176 -1.73 3.32 16.14
C TYR A 176 -1.31 3.33 17.59
N ASP A 177 -1.75 4.34 18.32
CA ASP A 177 -1.55 4.45 19.76
C ASP A 177 -2.83 4.07 20.52
N PRO A 178 -2.82 2.96 21.31
CA PRO A 178 -3.99 2.51 22.05
C PRO A 178 -4.36 3.43 23.23
N ILE A 179 -3.42 4.25 23.73
CA ILE A 179 -3.68 5.20 24.83
C ILE A 179 -4.56 6.34 24.32
N TYR A 180 -4.20 6.89 23.15
CA TYR A 180 -4.96 7.98 22.53
C TYR A 180 -6.06 7.48 21.58
N MET A 181 -6.12 6.17 21.32
CA MET A 181 -7.06 5.52 20.41
C MET A 181 -7.14 6.23 19.04
N ARG A 182 -5.99 6.54 18.47
CA ARG A 182 -5.88 7.23 17.17
C ARG A 182 -4.76 6.65 16.32
N LEU A 183 -4.88 6.86 15.02
CA LEU A 183 -3.76 6.73 14.09
C LEU A 183 -2.98 8.04 14.08
N GLU A 184 -1.66 7.94 14.19
CA GLU A 184 -0.79 9.09 13.99
C GLU A 184 -0.61 9.39 12.51
N ASP A 185 -0.21 10.62 12.18
CA ASP A 185 0.04 10.99 10.79
C ASP A 185 1.17 10.13 10.20
N PRO A 186 1.09 9.76 8.91
CA PRO A 186 2.14 8.99 8.25
C PRO A 186 3.49 9.71 8.32
N VAL A 187 4.53 8.99 8.75
CA VAL A 187 5.90 9.47 8.81
C VAL A 187 6.78 8.74 7.80
N GLU A 188 7.76 9.45 7.23
CA GLU A 188 8.73 8.84 6.34
C GLU A 188 9.73 7.98 7.14
N VAL A 189 10.06 6.80 6.61
CA VAL A 189 11.03 5.88 7.22
C VAL A 189 12.15 5.54 6.24
N ASP A 190 13.27 5.09 6.77
CA ASP A 190 14.37 4.57 5.97
C ASP A 190 14.07 3.13 5.54
N LEU A 191 13.59 2.94 4.31
CA LEU A 191 13.30 1.61 3.76
C LEU A 191 14.50 0.67 3.80
N GLN A 192 15.73 1.16 3.69
CA GLN A 192 16.92 0.30 3.76
C GLN A 192 17.14 -0.23 5.17
N GLN A 193 16.84 0.56 6.19
CA GLN A 193 16.86 0.12 7.57
C GLN A 193 15.74 -0.91 7.82
N GLU A 194 14.53 -0.65 7.33
CA GLU A 194 13.40 -1.59 7.42
C GLU A 194 13.76 -2.95 6.79
N LEU A 195 14.44 -2.95 5.64
CA LEU A 195 14.88 -4.17 4.96
C LEU A 195 15.97 -4.95 5.71
N SER A 196 16.57 -4.39 6.75
CA SER A 196 17.51 -5.11 7.61
C SER A 196 16.83 -6.12 8.54
N SER A 197 15.50 -6.01 8.70
CA SER A 197 14.70 -6.94 9.52
C SER A 197 14.86 -8.39 9.05
N PRO A 198 14.97 -9.36 9.98
CA PRO A 198 15.02 -10.78 9.64
C PRO A 198 13.82 -11.26 8.83
N LEU A 199 12.69 -10.58 8.94
CA LEU A 199 11.46 -10.88 8.23
C LEU A 199 11.57 -10.58 6.73
N ILE A 200 12.36 -9.57 6.37
CA ILE A 200 12.56 -9.12 5.00
C ILE A 200 13.87 -9.68 4.41
N ARG A 201 14.68 -10.38 5.22
CA ARG A 201 15.87 -11.06 4.70
C ARG A 201 15.46 -11.85 3.46
N ASP A 202 16.17 -11.73 2.38
CA ASP A 202 15.81 -12.28 1.07
C ASP A 202 14.56 -11.63 0.42
N PHE A 203 14.32 -10.33 0.66
CA PHE A 203 13.23 -9.60 -0.01
C PHE A 203 13.34 -9.70 -1.54
N ARG A 204 14.55 -9.91 -2.09
CA ARG A 204 14.80 -10.13 -3.53
C ARG A 204 14.08 -11.33 -4.10
N ARG A 205 13.58 -12.24 -3.26
CA ARG A 205 12.70 -13.34 -3.67
C ARG A 205 11.23 -12.95 -3.78
N LEU A 206 10.86 -11.74 -3.31
CA LEU A 206 9.49 -11.25 -3.50
C LEU A 206 9.31 -10.79 -4.94
N PRO A 207 8.15 -11.05 -5.56
CA PRO A 207 7.84 -10.54 -6.90
C PRO A 207 7.90 -9.00 -7.00
N SER A 208 7.66 -8.29 -5.88
CA SER A 208 7.74 -6.84 -5.77
C SER A 208 9.14 -6.27 -5.53
N ALA A 209 10.18 -7.11 -5.41
CA ALA A 209 11.54 -6.65 -5.13
C ALA A 209 12.03 -5.52 -6.05
N PRO A 210 11.81 -5.57 -7.37
CA PRO A 210 12.24 -4.48 -8.25
C PRO A 210 11.58 -3.13 -7.92
N LEU A 211 10.30 -3.15 -7.50
CA LEU A 211 9.55 -1.95 -7.12
C LEU A 211 10.06 -1.38 -5.79
N ILE A 212 10.38 -2.24 -4.83
CA ILE A 212 10.98 -1.84 -3.56
C ILE A 212 12.38 -1.26 -3.80
N GLU A 213 13.18 -1.86 -4.67
CA GLU A 213 14.50 -1.34 -5.05
C GLU A 213 14.39 0.03 -5.75
N GLU A 214 13.38 0.25 -6.60
CA GLU A 214 13.10 1.56 -7.22
C GLU A 214 12.81 2.63 -6.16
N GLU A 215 11.99 2.32 -5.14
CA GLU A 215 11.73 3.24 -4.02
C GLU A 215 13.00 3.58 -3.24
N ILE A 216 13.83 2.58 -2.93
CA ILE A 216 15.11 2.80 -2.25
C ILE A 216 16.04 3.69 -3.08
N GLN A 217 16.15 3.43 -4.39
CA GLN A 217 17.01 4.21 -5.29
C GLN A 217 16.55 5.66 -5.40
N SER A 218 15.26 5.92 -5.43
CA SER A 218 14.71 7.28 -5.49
C SER A 218 15.14 8.10 -4.26
N HIS A 219 15.16 7.49 -3.09
CA HIS A 219 15.65 8.13 -1.86
C HIS A 219 17.17 8.31 -1.85
N HIS A 220 17.91 7.35 -2.42
CA HIS A 220 19.36 7.42 -2.49
C HIS A 220 19.86 8.59 -3.36
N GLN A 221 19.18 8.90 -4.45
CA GLN A 221 19.56 10.00 -5.35
C GLN A 221 19.56 11.37 -4.67
N VAL A 222 18.68 11.58 -3.67
CA VAL A 222 18.61 12.85 -2.93
C VAL A 222 19.85 13.11 -2.09
N VAL A 223 20.47 12.06 -1.53
CA VAL A 223 21.58 12.14 -0.58
C VAL A 223 22.93 11.76 -1.18
N ALA A 224 22.99 11.30 -2.41
CA ALA A 224 24.24 10.94 -3.07
C ALA A 224 25.24 12.09 -3.03
N PRO A 225 26.56 11.82 -3.04
CA PRO A 225 27.55 12.86 -3.22
C PRO A 225 27.20 13.73 -4.43
N ASN A 226 27.17 15.05 -4.28
CA ASN A 226 26.64 16.04 -5.23
C ASN A 226 25.11 16.02 -5.44
N GLY A 227 24.36 15.28 -4.65
CA GLY A 227 22.90 15.37 -4.58
C GLY A 227 22.42 16.71 -4.01
N ASP A 228 21.10 16.94 -4.07
CA ASP A 228 20.54 18.23 -3.63
C ASP A 228 20.77 18.47 -2.14
N LEU A 229 20.64 17.43 -1.33
CA LEU A 229 20.83 17.52 0.12
C LEU A 229 22.31 17.79 0.46
N ASP A 230 23.23 17.10 -0.19
CA ASP A 230 24.68 17.33 0.00
C ASP A 230 25.04 18.79 -0.35
N ARG A 231 24.58 19.29 -1.49
CA ARG A 231 24.84 20.70 -1.89
C ARG A 231 24.24 21.71 -0.91
N ALA A 232 23.02 21.46 -0.41
CA ALA A 232 22.38 22.37 0.52
C ALA A 232 23.05 22.38 1.92
N VAL A 233 23.50 21.23 2.39
CA VAL A 233 24.23 21.10 3.65
C VAL A 233 25.63 21.74 3.54
N ARG A 234 26.31 21.58 2.42
CA ARG A 234 27.57 22.32 2.16
C ARG A 234 27.36 23.83 2.07
N ALA A 235 26.27 24.27 1.48
CA ALA A 235 25.91 25.70 1.44
C ALA A 235 25.59 26.26 2.85
N ALA A 236 25.21 25.41 3.80
CA ALA A 236 25.06 25.76 5.21
C ALA A 236 26.39 25.76 6.01
N GLY A 237 27.54 25.56 5.31
CA GLY A 237 28.88 25.66 5.89
C GLY A 237 29.46 24.34 6.40
N ALA A 238 28.84 23.19 6.10
CA ALA A 238 29.40 21.89 6.43
C ALA A 238 30.36 21.39 5.33
N ALA A 239 31.31 20.53 5.68
CA ALA A 239 32.18 19.87 4.70
C ALA A 239 31.48 18.70 4.00
N SER A 240 30.61 17.98 4.69
CA SER A 240 29.78 16.89 4.17
C SER A 240 28.54 16.69 5.03
N ILE A 241 27.60 15.86 4.60
CA ILE A 241 26.42 15.47 5.38
C ILE A 241 26.82 14.80 6.69
N GLU A 242 27.83 13.92 6.66
CA GLU A 242 28.28 13.14 7.82
C GLU A 242 28.95 14.01 8.88
N THR A 243 29.66 15.05 8.46
CA THR A 243 30.40 15.95 9.38
C THR A 243 29.60 17.19 9.77
N ALA A 244 28.43 17.38 9.19
CA ALA A 244 27.56 18.51 9.49
C ALA A 244 27.10 18.49 10.94
N THR A 245 27.15 19.65 11.61
CA THR A 245 26.46 19.79 12.89
C THR A 245 24.93 19.63 12.68
N PRO A 246 24.18 19.26 13.71
CA PRO A 246 22.73 19.17 13.62
C PRO A 246 22.06 20.42 13.02
N ASP A 247 22.55 21.61 13.36
CA ASP A 247 22.00 22.87 12.90
C ASP A 247 22.35 23.18 11.45
N GLN A 248 23.59 22.89 11.01
CA GLN A 248 23.99 23.02 9.61
C GLN A 248 23.19 22.06 8.72
N PHE A 249 22.99 20.81 9.17
CA PHE A 249 22.18 19.85 8.43
C PHE A 249 20.74 20.33 8.30
N MET A 250 20.11 20.74 9.42
CA MET A 250 18.73 21.21 9.42
C MET A 250 18.55 22.50 8.61
N GLN A 251 19.54 23.38 8.59
CA GLN A 251 19.52 24.57 7.74
C GLN A 251 19.51 24.21 6.25
N GLY A 252 20.39 23.28 5.83
CA GLY A 252 20.41 22.75 4.46
C GLY A 252 19.08 22.07 4.11
N PHE A 253 18.62 21.15 4.95
CA PHE A 253 17.36 20.43 4.77
C PHE A 253 16.16 21.40 4.64
N ASN A 254 16.00 22.35 5.55
CA ASN A 254 14.89 23.32 5.53
C ASN A 254 14.91 24.18 4.28
N SER A 255 16.09 24.55 3.76
CA SER A 255 16.23 25.31 2.53
C SER A 255 15.69 24.57 1.31
N LEU A 256 15.85 23.24 1.30
CA LEU A 256 15.30 22.36 0.26
C LEU A 256 13.81 22.10 0.45
N LEU A 257 13.39 21.87 1.69
CA LEU A 257 12.01 21.55 2.01
C LEU A 257 11.03 22.64 1.51
N VAL A 258 11.46 23.89 1.54
CA VAL A 258 10.69 25.04 0.98
C VAL A 258 10.69 25.03 -0.56
N ARG A 259 11.79 24.62 -1.20
CA ARG A 259 11.95 24.63 -2.65
C ARG A 259 11.30 23.42 -3.32
N TYR A 260 11.32 22.28 -2.65
CA TYR A 260 10.82 21.04 -3.23
C TYR A 260 9.31 21.10 -3.41
N PRO A 261 8.79 20.68 -4.57
CA PRO A 261 7.37 20.56 -4.79
C PRO A 261 6.80 19.53 -3.81
N PRO A 262 5.54 19.68 -3.37
CA PRO A 262 4.93 18.78 -2.38
C PRO A 262 5.05 17.30 -2.72
N SER A 263 4.98 16.95 -4.02
CA SER A 263 5.13 15.58 -4.52
C SER A 263 6.50 14.94 -4.29
N GLN A 264 7.56 15.74 -4.15
CA GLN A 264 8.93 15.25 -3.95
C GLN A 264 9.44 15.41 -2.52
N ARG A 265 8.66 16.08 -1.65
CA ARG A 265 9.07 16.29 -0.24
C ARG A 265 9.22 14.97 0.51
N ARG A 266 8.39 13.99 0.20
CA ARG A 266 8.49 12.65 0.77
C ARG A 266 9.87 12.04 0.52
N THR A 267 10.34 12.04 -0.73
CA THR A 267 11.66 11.54 -1.10
C THR A 267 12.79 12.31 -0.40
N LEU A 268 12.66 13.64 -0.29
CA LEU A 268 13.62 14.47 0.44
C LEU A 268 13.67 14.11 1.93
N VAL A 269 12.51 13.96 2.59
CA VAL A 269 12.41 13.62 4.02
C VAL A 269 13.01 12.23 4.29
N ALA A 270 12.61 11.22 3.52
CA ALA A 270 13.14 9.87 3.67
C ALA A 270 14.66 9.81 3.41
N GLY A 271 15.15 10.53 2.40
CA GLY A 271 16.58 10.67 2.15
C GLY A 271 17.33 11.37 3.29
N ALA A 272 16.74 12.40 3.88
CA ALA A 272 17.33 13.13 5.01
C ALA A 272 17.40 12.26 6.29
N ILE A 273 16.33 11.51 6.60
CA ILE A 273 16.29 10.56 7.72
C ILE A 273 17.36 9.48 7.53
N ARG A 274 17.50 8.95 6.32
CA ARG A 274 18.54 7.96 6.02
C ARG A 274 19.94 8.51 6.23
N ALA A 275 20.20 9.75 5.79
CA ALA A 275 21.50 10.37 5.91
C ALA A 275 21.84 10.70 7.38
N ARG A 276 20.84 11.06 8.19
CA ARG A 276 20.99 11.47 9.58
C ARG A 276 19.85 10.91 10.46
N PRO A 277 19.90 9.60 10.75
CA PRO A 277 18.89 8.95 11.60
C PRO A 277 18.79 9.56 13.00
N ASP A 278 19.89 10.11 13.50
CA ASP A 278 19.98 10.82 14.77
C ASP A 278 19.11 12.11 14.84
N LEU A 279 18.70 12.63 13.68
CA LEU A 279 17.88 13.84 13.54
C LEU A 279 16.44 13.56 13.12
N THR A 280 15.99 12.31 13.12
CA THR A 280 14.68 11.89 12.64
C THR A 280 13.55 12.76 13.20
N ASP A 281 13.51 12.99 14.51
CA ASP A 281 12.46 13.81 15.14
C ASP A 281 12.47 15.26 14.65
N ARG A 282 13.67 15.85 14.48
CA ARG A 282 13.82 17.23 13.98
C ARG A 282 13.41 17.34 12.51
N ILE A 283 13.77 16.36 11.69
CA ILE A 283 13.44 16.28 10.27
C ILE A 283 11.92 16.14 10.11
N THR A 284 11.30 15.23 10.86
CA THR A 284 9.86 14.98 10.82
C THR A 284 9.07 16.21 11.32
N ALA A 285 9.51 16.83 12.42
CA ALA A 285 8.89 18.06 12.92
C ALA A 285 8.97 19.20 11.91
N ALA A 286 10.11 19.40 11.25
CA ALA A 286 10.27 20.43 10.22
C ALA A 286 9.38 20.14 9.00
N ALA A 287 9.30 18.89 8.54
CA ALA A 287 8.43 18.48 7.46
C ALA A 287 6.95 18.71 7.77
N GLY A 288 6.53 18.51 9.03
CA GLY A 288 5.16 18.78 9.49
C GLY A 288 4.82 20.28 9.60
N GLN A 289 5.82 21.16 9.80
CA GLN A 289 5.61 22.62 9.85
C GLN A 289 5.44 23.27 8.49
N VAL A 290 6.06 22.75 7.45
CA VAL A 290 5.83 23.17 6.08
C VAL A 290 4.51 22.56 5.66
N ARG A 291 3.41 23.26 6.03
CA ARG A 291 2.02 22.82 5.87
C ARG A 291 1.92 21.49 5.16
N PRO A 292 1.64 20.38 5.86
CA PRO A 292 1.23 19.18 5.19
C PRO A 292 0.13 19.61 4.24
N VAL A 293 0.12 19.11 3.02
CA VAL A 293 -1.06 19.25 2.18
C VAL A 293 -2.21 18.81 3.06
N ARG A 294 -2.98 19.78 3.58
CA ARG A 294 -4.14 19.54 4.43
C ARG A 294 -5.07 18.65 3.65
N GLY A 295 -5.18 17.39 3.99
CA GLY A 295 -5.98 16.53 3.15
C GLY A 295 -6.21 15.13 3.65
N TYR A 296 -6.16 14.87 4.95
CA TYR A 296 -6.68 13.61 5.48
C TYR A 296 -7.93 13.83 6.35
N GLY A 297 -8.82 14.69 5.87
CA GLY A 297 -10.13 14.90 6.47
C GLY A 297 -10.91 15.82 5.55
N LYS A 298 -11.81 15.28 4.77
CA LYS A 298 -12.85 15.93 3.94
C LYS A 298 -12.43 16.73 2.70
N ASP A 299 -11.16 17.10 2.48
CA ASP A 299 -10.74 17.90 1.32
C ASP A 299 -9.66 17.20 0.49
N ALA A 300 -9.96 16.01 -0.05
CA ALA A 300 -9.12 15.29 -1.01
C ALA A 300 -8.82 16.07 -2.32
N LYS A 301 -9.23 17.33 -2.41
CA LYS A 301 -9.02 18.20 -3.58
C LYS A 301 -7.60 18.74 -3.73
N ASP A 302 -6.79 18.74 -2.66
CA ASP A 302 -5.43 19.31 -2.68
C ASP A 302 -4.32 18.33 -3.03
N TYR A 303 -4.66 17.05 -3.24
CA TYR A 303 -3.70 16.03 -3.66
C TYR A 303 -3.41 16.03 -5.17
N LYS A 304 -3.75 17.10 -5.87
CA LYS A 304 -3.49 17.27 -7.33
C LYS A 304 -2.00 17.26 -7.70
N SER A 305 -1.09 17.46 -6.75
CA SER A 305 0.33 17.70 -7.05
C SER A 305 1.20 16.46 -7.19
N TYR A 306 0.74 15.26 -6.77
CA TYR A 306 1.50 14.02 -6.97
C TYR A 306 1.61 13.59 -8.44
N LYS A 307 0.85 14.24 -9.32
CA LYS A 307 0.71 13.90 -10.73
C LYS A 307 1.69 14.53 -11.69
N GLU A 308 2.38 15.58 -11.32
CA GLU A 308 3.30 16.26 -12.23
C GLU A 308 4.57 15.45 -12.53
N TYR A 309 4.86 14.40 -11.74
CA TYR A 309 6.10 13.62 -11.86
C TYR A 309 6.26 12.87 -13.20
N LYS A 310 5.20 12.63 -13.97
CA LYS A 310 5.26 11.98 -15.30
C LYS A 310 4.47 12.71 -16.39
N GLY A 311 4.13 13.96 -16.21
CA GLY A 311 3.40 14.73 -17.25
C GLY A 311 2.00 14.17 -17.57
N LYS A 312 1.44 13.31 -16.74
CA LYS A 312 0.06 12.84 -16.82
C LYS A 312 -0.62 13.00 -15.47
N GLU A 313 -1.67 13.78 -15.50
CA GLU A 313 -2.52 13.97 -14.33
C GLU A 313 -3.26 12.67 -13.95
N VAL A 314 -2.79 11.90 -12.95
CA VAL A 314 -3.43 10.68 -12.42
C VAL A 314 -4.08 11.00 -11.07
N ALA A 315 -5.39 10.83 -10.87
CA ALA A 315 -6.03 11.01 -9.57
C ALA A 315 -5.44 10.01 -8.57
N LEU A 316 -5.03 10.49 -7.40
CA LEU A 316 -4.67 9.58 -6.32
C LEU A 316 -5.89 8.73 -6.01
N PRO A 317 -5.71 7.42 -5.77
CA PRO A 317 -6.81 6.58 -5.37
C PRO A 317 -7.38 7.12 -4.04
N GLU A 318 -8.66 7.46 -4.03
CA GLU A 318 -9.37 7.70 -2.78
C GLU A 318 -9.47 6.38 -2.02
N CYS A 319 -9.37 6.43 -0.69
CA CYS A 319 -9.61 5.24 0.11
C CYS A 319 -11.04 4.76 -0.09
N PRO A 320 -11.27 3.53 -0.60
CA PRO A 320 -12.62 3.01 -0.77
C PRO A 320 -13.30 2.87 0.60
N PRO A 321 -14.63 2.98 0.66
CA PRO A 321 -15.35 2.70 1.89
C PRO A 321 -15.07 1.26 2.33
N PHE A 322 -14.60 1.08 3.57
CA PHE A 322 -14.15 -0.21 4.12
C PHE A 322 -15.23 -1.31 4.17
N ASN A 323 -16.50 -0.94 4.03
CA ASN A 323 -17.64 -1.86 4.03
C ASN A 323 -17.88 -2.56 2.68
N GLN A 324 -17.14 -2.18 1.63
CA GLN A 324 -17.23 -2.86 0.34
C GLN A 324 -16.14 -3.94 0.22
N PRO A 325 -16.37 -5.02 -0.53
CA PRO A 325 -15.31 -5.95 -0.88
C PRO A 325 -14.19 -5.17 -1.59
N VAL A 326 -12.92 -5.50 -1.28
CA VAL A 326 -11.77 -4.83 -1.89
C VAL A 326 -11.82 -5.10 -3.38
N GLN A 327 -12.22 -4.09 -4.14
CA GLN A 327 -12.17 -4.12 -5.60
C GLN A 327 -10.78 -3.66 -6.05
N PRO A 328 -10.20 -4.23 -7.12
CA PRO A 328 -8.98 -3.68 -7.68
C PRO A 328 -9.25 -2.22 -8.08
N PHE A 329 -8.39 -1.31 -7.66
CA PHE A 329 -8.44 0.08 -8.13
C PHE A 329 -8.21 0.07 -9.65
N ILE A 330 -9.28 0.14 -10.40
CA ILE A 330 -9.21 0.31 -11.85
C ILE A 330 -8.81 1.77 -12.04
N ILE A 331 -7.54 2.00 -12.35
CA ILE A 331 -7.12 3.26 -12.95
C ILE A 331 -7.72 3.22 -14.36
N SER A 332 -8.95 3.70 -14.50
CA SER A 332 -9.52 3.92 -15.81
C SER A 332 -8.60 4.91 -16.54
N PRO A 333 -8.06 4.57 -17.73
CA PRO A 333 -7.39 5.57 -18.52
C PRO A 333 -8.41 6.68 -18.78
N LEU A 334 -8.14 7.87 -18.27
CA LEU A 334 -8.93 9.07 -18.56
C LEU A 334 -8.91 9.26 -20.07
N THR A 335 -10.00 8.90 -20.72
CA THR A 335 -10.27 9.38 -22.07
C THR A 335 -10.31 10.90 -21.97
N PRO A 336 -9.47 11.65 -22.69
CA PRO A 336 -9.56 13.09 -22.69
C PRO A 336 -10.93 13.47 -23.22
N GLN A 337 -11.77 14.05 -22.36
CA GLN A 337 -12.97 14.72 -22.84
C GLN A 337 -12.48 15.94 -23.64
N ILE A 338 -12.54 15.83 -24.95
CA ILE A 338 -12.40 16.96 -25.85
C ILE A 338 -13.65 17.80 -25.62
N ASN A 339 -13.53 18.81 -24.76
CA ASN A 339 -14.53 19.85 -24.69
C ASN A 339 -14.50 20.59 -26.00
N SER A 340 -15.52 20.39 -26.83
CA SER A 340 -15.76 21.22 -28.01
C SER A 340 -15.87 22.67 -27.54
N PRO A 341 -15.22 23.63 -28.23
CA PRO A 341 -15.29 25.01 -27.84
C PRO A 341 -16.75 25.48 -27.89
N GLU A 342 -17.20 26.12 -26.82
CA GLU A 342 -18.50 26.78 -26.73
C GLU A 342 -18.63 27.80 -27.84
N LYS A 343 -19.72 27.72 -28.58
CA LYS A 343 -20.09 28.69 -29.62
C LYS A 343 -20.30 30.06 -28.97
N PRO A 344 -19.68 31.14 -29.48
CA PRO A 344 -19.89 32.48 -28.93
C PRO A 344 -21.36 32.88 -29.04
N PRO A 345 -21.89 33.69 -28.09
CA PRO A 345 -23.27 34.14 -28.12
C PRO A 345 -23.54 35.01 -29.35
N LYS A 346 -24.65 34.73 -30.00
CA LYS A 346 -25.15 35.60 -31.09
C LYS A 346 -25.55 36.94 -30.48
N ASN A 347 -24.86 38.01 -30.86
CA ASN A 347 -25.35 39.35 -30.67
C ASN A 347 -26.62 39.54 -31.51
N ASN A 348 -27.73 39.76 -30.84
CA ASN A 348 -28.88 40.38 -31.41
C ASN A 348 -28.72 41.88 -31.14
N ASP A 349 -28.47 42.62 -32.18
CA ASP A 349 -28.69 44.09 -32.25
C ASP A 349 -29.74 44.41 -33.30
N PRO A 350 -30.44 45.57 -33.17
CA PRO A 350 -31.87 45.72 -33.17
C PRO A 350 -32.57 45.71 -34.50
#